data_77b10499eb5b64d2995f0bf6db3e4c69
#
_entry.id   77b10499eb5b64d2995f0bf6db3e4c69
#
_cell.length_a   1.000
_cell.length_b   1.000
_cell.length_c   1.000
_cell.angle_alpha   90.00
_cell.angle_beta   90.00
_cell.angle_gamma   90.00
#
_symmetry.space_group_name_H-M   'P 1'
#
loop_
_entity.id
_entity.type
_entity.pdbx_description
1 polymer ?
#
loop_
_entity_poly.entity_id
_entity_poly.type
_entity_poly.pdbx_seq_one_letter_code
_entity_poly.pdbx_strand_id
1 'polypeptide(L)'
;MIPQTLEQLLSQAQSIAGLTFGELADELHIPVPPDLKRDKGWVGMLLERALGATAGSKAEQDFSHLGVELKTLPINAEGYPLETTFVSLAPLVQNSGVKWENSHVRHKLSCVLWMPIEGSRHIPLRERHIGTPILWKPTVEQERQLKQDWEELMDLIVLGKLDQITARIGEVMQLRPKGANSRSITKGIGRNGEVIETLPLGFYLRKAFTAGILNDFLLNH
;
A
#
# COMPACT_ATOMS: atom_id res chain seq x y z
N MET A 1 -10.19 1.75 20.07
CA MET A 1 -9.47 0.85 21.05
C MET A 1 -8.41 0.10 20.25
N ILE A 2 -7.19 -0.11 20.81
CA ILE A 2 -6.13 -0.87 20.13
C ILE A 2 -6.50 -2.36 20.13
N PRO A 3 -6.65 -3.02 18.97
CA PRO A 3 -6.99 -4.44 18.89
C PRO A 3 -5.83 -5.30 19.40
N GLN A 4 -6.12 -6.33 20.17
CA GLN A 4 -5.11 -7.22 20.76
C GLN A 4 -5.01 -8.56 20.01
N THR A 5 -5.99 -8.88 19.16
CA THR A 5 -6.01 -10.09 18.32
C THR A 5 -6.48 -9.77 16.90
N LEU A 6 -6.21 -10.68 15.96
CA LEU A 6 -6.68 -10.56 14.58
C LEU A 6 -8.21 -10.52 14.50
N GLU A 7 -8.89 -11.29 15.32
CA GLU A 7 -10.36 -11.31 15.38
C GLU A 7 -10.91 -9.96 15.85
N GLN A 8 -10.28 -9.33 16.84
CA GLN A 8 -10.67 -8.00 17.31
C GLN A 8 -10.45 -6.95 16.21
N LEU A 9 -9.29 -6.98 15.53
CA LEU A 9 -9.01 -6.09 14.42
C LEU A 9 -10.05 -6.24 13.29
N LEU A 10 -10.33 -7.48 12.91
CA LEU A 10 -11.30 -7.77 11.85
C LEU A 10 -12.72 -7.34 12.25
N SER A 11 -13.13 -7.62 13.49
CA SER A 11 -14.42 -7.18 14.03
C SER A 11 -14.57 -5.65 14.03
N GLN A 12 -13.51 -4.91 14.45
CA GLN A 12 -13.50 -3.45 14.38
C GLN A 12 -13.59 -2.96 12.92
N ALA A 13 -12.85 -3.57 12.01
CA ALA A 13 -12.90 -3.22 10.59
C ALA A 13 -14.29 -3.50 9.98
N GLN A 14 -14.92 -4.59 10.35
CA GLN A 14 -16.28 -4.93 9.93
C GLN A 14 -17.33 -3.94 10.48
N SER A 15 -17.14 -3.45 11.70
CA SER A 15 -18.08 -2.50 12.32
C SER A 15 -18.12 -1.13 11.64
N ILE A 16 -17.08 -0.75 10.91
CA ILE A 16 -17.03 0.50 10.14
C ILE A 16 -17.36 0.31 8.65
N ALA A 17 -17.51 -0.93 8.20
CA ALA A 17 -17.92 -1.23 6.82
C ALA A 17 -19.35 -0.70 6.57
N GLY A 18 -19.53 -0.05 5.44
CA GLY A 18 -20.80 0.62 5.07
C GLY A 18 -20.94 2.05 5.59
N LEU A 19 -20.14 2.49 6.56
CA LEU A 19 -20.11 3.91 6.95
C LEU A 19 -19.51 4.76 5.83
N THR A 20 -19.98 6.00 5.75
CA THR A 20 -19.31 7.02 4.95
C THR A 20 -18.09 7.57 5.67
N PHE A 21 -17.15 8.18 4.91
CA PHE A 21 -16.02 8.88 5.53
C PHE A 21 -16.50 10.02 6.44
N GLY A 22 -17.63 10.66 6.09
CA GLY A 22 -18.22 11.72 6.90
C GLY A 22 -18.69 11.21 8.26
N GLU A 23 -19.45 10.14 8.30
CA GLU A 23 -19.95 9.52 9.54
C GLU A 23 -18.79 9.09 10.44
N LEU A 24 -17.81 8.36 9.89
CA LEU A 24 -16.64 7.92 10.67
C LEU A 24 -15.80 9.12 11.17
N ALA A 25 -15.62 10.14 10.34
CA ALA A 25 -14.88 11.33 10.73
C ALA A 25 -15.57 12.13 11.83
N ASP A 26 -16.91 12.24 11.78
CA ASP A 26 -17.70 12.91 12.81
C ASP A 26 -17.62 12.16 14.15
N GLU A 27 -17.71 10.83 14.14
CA GLU A 27 -17.52 9.99 15.35
C GLU A 27 -16.14 10.19 15.99
N LEU A 28 -15.12 10.36 15.17
CA LEU A 28 -13.74 10.53 15.64
C LEU A 28 -13.35 12.01 15.87
N HIS A 29 -14.28 12.95 15.63
CA HIS A 29 -14.03 14.40 15.69
C HIS A 29 -12.86 14.85 14.79
N ILE A 30 -12.74 14.25 13.59
CA ILE A 30 -11.72 14.57 12.59
C ILE A 30 -12.37 15.40 11.47
N PRO A 31 -11.81 16.57 11.12
CA PRO A 31 -12.34 17.36 10.02
C PRO A 31 -12.10 16.63 8.67
N VAL A 32 -13.14 16.62 7.83
CA VAL A 32 -13.02 16.10 6.46
C VAL A 32 -12.48 17.21 5.56
N PRO A 33 -11.37 17.00 4.86
CA PRO A 33 -10.84 18.00 3.94
C PRO A 33 -11.75 18.16 2.71
N PRO A 34 -11.72 19.31 2.06
CA PRO A 34 -12.55 19.56 0.88
C PRO A 34 -12.19 18.65 -0.30
N ASP A 35 -10.93 18.26 -0.42
CA ASP A 35 -10.44 17.30 -1.42
C ASP A 35 -9.14 16.61 -0.95
N LEU A 36 -8.71 15.57 -1.66
CA LEU A 36 -7.49 14.82 -1.36
C LEU A 36 -6.25 15.33 -2.11
N LYS A 37 -6.31 16.44 -2.83
CA LYS A 37 -5.15 16.93 -3.60
C LYS A 37 -4.00 17.34 -2.69
N ARG A 38 -4.33 17.97 -1.56
CA ARG A 38 -3.36 18.38 -0.53
C ARG A 38 -3.24 17.38 0.60
N ASP A 39 -4.30 16.62 0.86
CA ASP A 39 -4.45 15.69 1.98
C ASP A 39 -4.48 14.22 1.50
N LYS A 40 -3.54 13.84 0.64
CA LYS A 40 -3.48 12.51 -0.01
C LYS A 40 -3.50 11.32 0.95
N GLY A 41 -2.98 11.48 2.17
CA GLY A 41 -2.95 10.44 3.21
C GLY A 41 -4.14 10.44 4.15
N TRP A 42 -5.10 11.37 3.99
CA TRP A 42 -6.17 11.57 4.97
C TRP A 42 -7.03 10.33 5.20
N VAL A 43 -7.42 9.62 4.14
CA VAL A 43 -8.25 8.41 4.26
C VAL A 43 -7.51 7.31 5.02
N GLY A 44 -6.23 7.09 4.71
CA GLY A 44 -5.40 6.14 5.45
C GLY A 44 -5.34 6.50 6.94
N MET A 45 -5.02 7.75 7.26
CA MET A 45 -4.97 8.26 8.63
C MET A 45 -6.33 8.11 9.36
N LEU A 46 -7.47 8.36 8.68
CA LEU A 46 -8.79 8.19 9.27
C LEU A 46 -9.01 6.73 9.68
N LEU A 47 -8.73 5.77 8.78
CA LEU A 47 -8.89 4.35 9.05
C LEU A 47 -7.88 3.83 10.09
N GLU A 48 -6.61 4.24 10.03
CA GLU A 48 -5.61 3.94 11.06
C GLU A 48 -6.10 4.35 12.45
N ARG A 49 -6.67 5.54 12.55
CA ARG A 49 -7.19 6.08 13.81
C ARG A 49 -8.43 5.32 14.30
N ALA A 50 -9.36 5.02 13.39
CA ALA A 50 -10.56 4.24 13.69
C ALA A 50 -10.22 2.84 14.21
N LEU A 51 -9.24 2.20 13.60
CA LEU A 51 -8.84 0.81 13.89
C LEU A 51 -7.75 0.70 14.98
N GLY A 52 -7.23 1.81 15.47
CA GLY A 52 -6.22 1.82 16.55
C GLY A 52 -4.84 1.35 16.10
N ALA A 53 -4.41 1.72 14.89
CA ALA A 53 -3.05 1.51 14.42
C ALA A 53 -2.03 2.23 15.30
N THR A 54 -0.87 1.63 15.52
CA THR A 54 0.13 2.11 16.49
C THR A 54 1.46 2.52 15.87
N ALA A 55 1.73 2.14 14.61
CA ALA A 55 3.02 2.39 13.97
C ALA A 55 3.28 3.88 13.69
N GLY A 56 2.24 4.66 13.38
CA GLY A 56 2.38 6.06 12.99
C GLY A 56 3.24 6.19 11.72
N SER A 57 4.31 7.01 11.79
CA SER A 57 5.23 7.22 10.65
C SER A 57 6.42 6.26 10.60
N LYS A 58 6.47 5.24 11.47
CA LYS A 58 7.56 4.27 11.49
C LYS A 58 7.51 3.35 10.27
N ALA A 59 8.66 2.81 9.87
CA ALA A 59 8.78 1.85 8.77
C ALA A 59 8.37 0.43 9.19
N GLU A 60 7.35 0.31 10.02
CA GLU A 60 6.78 -0.94 10.53
C GLU A 60 5.40 -1.16 9.92
N GLN A 61 4.82 -2.35 10.15
CA GLN A 61 3.40 -2.60 9.84
C GLN A 61 2.51 -1.78 10.78
N ASP A 62 1.35 -1.34 10.29
CA ASP A 62 0.43 -0.44 11.03
C ASP A 62 -0.05 -1.04 12.36
N PHE A 63 -0.20 -2.37 12.40
CA PHE A 63 -0.46 -3.15 13.61
C PHE A 63 0.71 -4.10 13.86
N SER A 64 1.88 -3.55 14.20
CA SER A 64 3.14 -4.29 14.31
C SER A 64 3.08 -5.46 15.29
N HIS A 65 2.34 -5.32 16.41
CA HIS A 65 2.13 -6.37 17.39
C HIS A 65 1.26 -7.54 16.90
N LEU A 66 0.48 -7.33 15.81
CA LEU A 66 -0.31 -8.36 15.12
C LEU A 66 0.34 -8.83 13.82
N GLY A 67 1.38 -8.16 13.37
CA GLY A 67 2.01 -8.41 12.08
C GLY A 67 1.13 -8.04 10.88
N VAL A 68 0.30 -7.00 10.97
CA VAL A 68 -0.66 -6.60 9.93
C VAL A 68 -0.38 -5.19 9.43
N GLU A 69 -0.33 -5.06 8.11
CA GLU A 69 -0.33 -3.78 7.38
C GLU A 69 -1.75 -3.39 6.99
N LEU A 70 -2.11 -2.12 7.08
CA LEU A 70 -3.37 -1.58 6.59
C LEU A 70 -3.19 -0.97 5.20
N LYS A 71 -4.05 -1.31 4.26
CA LYS A 71 -4.07 -0.70 2.93
C LYS A 71 -5.48 -0.31 2.52
N THR A 72 -5.66 0.95 2.15
CA THR A 72 -6.86 1.40 1.46
C THR A 72 -6.80 1.00 -0.01
N LEU A 73 -7.91 0.60 -0.59
CA LEU A 73 -8.02 0.20 -1.98
C LEU A 73 -9.19 0.94 -2.64
N PRO A 74 -8.94 2.10 -3.27
CA PRO A 74 -9.99 2.82 -4.00
C PRO A 74 -10.50 1.98 -5.17
N ILE A 75 -11.81 1.71 -5.18
CA ILE A 75 -12.48 0.91 -6.21
C ILE A 75 -13.55 1.73 -6.94
N ASN A 76 -13.87 1.33 -8.15
CA ASN A 76 -15.02 1.85 -8.90
C ASN A 76 -16.33 1.13 -8.52
N ALA A 77 -17.43 1.48 -9.16
CA ALA A 77 -18.74 0.90 -8.89
C ALA A 77 -18.81 -0.62 -9.20
N GLU A 78 -17.96 -1.10 -10.11
CA GLU A 78 -17.84 -2.51 -10.47
C GLU A 78 -16.86 -3.29 -9.55
N GLY A 79 -16.32 -2.63 -8.51
CA GLY A 79 -15.39 -3.24 -7.57
C GLY A 79 -13.96 -3.36 -8.08
N TYR A 80 -13.59 -2.69 -9.19
CA TYR A 80 -12.24 -2.74 -9.74
C TYR A 80 -11.33 -1.65 -9.17
N PRO A 81 -10.06 -1.95 -8.79
CA PRO A 81 -9.11 -0.97 -8.28
C PRO A 81 -8.82 0.16 -9.27
N LEU A 82 -8.91 1.39 -8.79
CA LEU A 82 -8.70 2.59 -9.62
C LEU A 82 -7.23 2.97 -9.78
N GLU A 83 -6.38 2.57 -8.85
CA GLU A 83 -4.96 2.92 -8.82
C GLU A 83 -4.08 1.76 -8.37
N THR A 84 -2.79 1.88 -8.63
CA THR A 84 -1.76 0.97 -8.11
C THR A 84 -1.54 1.23 -6.62
N THR A 85 -1.21 0.20 -5.84
CA THR A 85 -1.04 0.31 -4.40
C THR A 85 0.42 0.41 -4.01
N PHE A 86 0.79 1.50 -3.34
CA PHE A 86 2.12 1.69 -2.78
C PHE A 86 2.39 0.69 -1.65
N VAL A 87 3.58 0.08 -1.65
CA VAL A 87 4.03 -0.86 -0.62
C VAL A 87 5.12 -0.24 0.25
N SER A 88 6.27 0.05 -0.33
CA SER A 88 7.41 0.64 0.37
C SER A 88 8.35 1.38 -0.58
N LEU A 89 9.23 2.20 -0.04
CA LEU A 89 10.33 2.78 -0.82
C LEU A 89 11.33 1.70 -1.24
N ALA A 90 11.93 1.87 -2.41
CA ALA A 90 12.99 1.02 -2.89
C ALA A 90 14.35 1.48 -2.29
N PRO A 91 15.19 0.55 -1.80
CA PRO A 91 16.52 0.86 -1.29
C PRO A 91 17.49 1.09 -2.46
N LEU A 92 17.64 2.34 -2.91
CA LEU A 92 18.49 2.73 -4.04
C LEU A 92 19.99 2.78 -3.68
N VAL A 93 20.30 2.81 -2.38
CA VAL A 93 21.66 2.74 -1.79
C VAL A 93 21.62 1.80 -0.59
N GLN A 94 22.79 1.35 -0.14
CA GLN A 94 22.92 0.49 1.05
C GLN A 94 22.04 -0.79 0.96
N ASN A 95 21.95 -1.35 -0.24
CA ASN A 95 21.11 -2.51 -0.54
C ASN A 95 21.89 -3.84 -0.53
N SER A 96 23.15 -3.82 -0.10
CA SER A 96 23.97 -5.02 0.05
C SER A 96 23.37 -5.99 1.06
N GLY A 97 23.18 -7.25 0.67
CA GLY A 97 22.62 -8.30 1.51
C GLY A 97 21.10 -8.23 1.67
N VAL A 98 20.41 -7.30 1.00
CA VAL A 98 18.95 -7.29 0.97
C VAL A 98 18.46 -8.41 0.05
N LYS A 99 17.66 -9.32 0.61
CA LYS A 99 17.02 -10.44 -0.08
C LYS A 99 15.52 -10.33 0.09
N TRP A 100 14.75 -11.05 -0.72
CA TRP A 100 13.30 -11.09 -0.59
C TRP A 100 12.86 -11.40 0.86
N GLU A 101 13.50 -12.39 1.47
CA GLU A 101 13.16 -12.91 2.80
C GLU A 101 13.28 -11.87 3.92
N ASN A 102 14.16 -10.87 3.76
CA ASN A 102 14.35 -9.77 4.73
C ASN A 102 13.92 -8.40 4.19
N SER A 103 13.24 -8.36 3.05
CA SER A 103 12.81 -7.11 2.42
C SER A 103 11.63 -6.46 3.15
N HIS A 104 11.58 -5.12 3.15
CA HIS A 104 10.43 -4.39 3.64
C HIS A 104 9.14 -4.70 2.85
N VAL A 105 9.26 -4.99 1.55
CA VAL A 105 8.13 -5.38 0.70
C VAL A 105 7.48 -6.65 1.23
N ARG A 106 8.28 -7.72 1.43
CA ARG A 106 7.79 -8.98 1.96
C ARG A 106 7.19 -8.81 3.36
N HIS A 107 7.88 -8.07 4.22
CA HIS A 107 7.40 -7.80 5.58
C HIS A 107 6.03 -7.14 5.58
N LYS A 108 5.84 -6.07 4.80
CA LYS A 108 4.56 -5.36 4.70
C LYS A 108 3.46 -6.20 4.04
N LEU A 109 3.80 -7.05 3.08
CA LEU A 109 2.83 -7.89 2.36
C LEU A 109 2.58 -9.26 3.02
N SER A 110 3.24 -9.58 4.13
CA SER A 110 3.06 -10.87 4.81
C SER A 110 1.66 -11.08 5.39
N CYS A 111 0.99 -10.01 5.79
CA CYS A 111 -0.41 -10.00 6.18
C CYS A 111 -0.95 -8.56 6.00
N VAL A 112 -2.01 -8.41 5.21
CA VAL A 112 -2.59 -7.10 4.89
C VAL A 112 -4.08 -7.10 5.19
N LEU A 113 -4.52 -6.08 5.92
CA LEU A 113 -5.93 -5.73 6.03
C LEU A 113 -6.26 -4.74 4.90
N TRP A 114 -6.90 -5.26 3.85
CA TRP A 114 -7.40 -4.44 2.75
C TRP A 114 -8.71 -3.81 3.13
N MET A 115 -8.79 -2.49 2.97
CA MET A 115 -10.02 -1.72 3.14
C MET A 115 -10.44 -1.15 1.79
N PRO A 116 -11.32 -1.82 1.04
CA PRO A 116 -11.92 -1.24 -0.16
C PRO A 116 -12.68 0.04 0.21
N ILE A 117 -12.58 1.05 -0.62
CA ILE A 117 -13.25 2.35 -0.43
C ILE A 117 -13.80 2.85 -1.75
N GLU A 118 -14.91 3.57 -1.74
CA GLU A 118 -15.39 4.25 -2.93
C GLU A 118 -14.39 5.28 -3.41
N GLY A 119 -13.85 5.07 -4.63
CA GLY A 119 -12.80 5.89 -5.21
C GLY A 119 -13.30 6.89 -6.25
N SER A 120 -14.58 6.87 -6.63
CA SER A 120 -15.15 7.76 -7.65
C SER A 120 -15.01 9.23 -7.26
N ARG A 121 -14.40 10.02 -8.14
CA ARG A 121 -14.22 11.47 -7.92
C ARG A 121 -15.53 12.26 -8.04
N HIS A 122 -16.58 11.66 -8.59
CA HIS A 122 -17.90 12.27 -8.69
C HIS A 122 -18.66 12.22 -7.37
N ILE A 123 -18.27 11.34 -6.45
CA ILE A 123 -18.86 11.26 -5.11
C ILE A 123 -18.07 12.21 -4.19
N PRO A 124 -18.75 13.15 -3.49
CA PRO A 124 -18.09 14.00 -2.50
C PRO A 124 -17.37 13.17 -1.45
N LEU A 125 -16.21 13.63 -0.99
CA LEU A 125 -15.36 12.84 -0.09
C LEU A 125 -16.09 12.35 1.16
N ARG A 126 -16.91 13.20 1.78
CA ARG A 126 -17.73 12.84 2.96
C ARG A 126 -18.72 11.70 2.71
N GLU A 127 -19.20 11.56 1.46
CA GLU A 127 -20.27 10.62 1.09
C GLU A 127 -19.72 9.28 0.59
N ARG A 128 -18.39 9.14 0.44
CA ARG A 128 -17.77 7.89 0.00
C ARG A 128 -17.81 6.85 1.10
N HIS A 129 -18.20 5.63 0.74
CA HIS A 129 -18.35 4.52 1.67
C HIS A 129 -17.07 3.71 1.82
N ILE A 130 -16.96 3.11 3.00
CA ILE A 130 -15.98 2.10 3.36
C ILE A 130 -16.58 0.74 3.01
N GLY A 131 -15.86 -0.07 2.23
CA GLY A 131 -16.29 -1.41 1.85
C GLY A 131 -15.96 -2.47 2.90
N THR A 132 -16.29 -3.72 2.60
CA THR A 132 -16.01 -4.88 3.45
C THR A 132 -14.50 -5.12 3.59
N PRO A 133 -13.96 -5.22 4.81
CA PRO A 133 -12.55 -5.50 5.03
C PRO A 133 -12.18 -6.91 4.60
N ILE A 134 -10.95 -7.05 4.09
CA ILE A 134 -10.39 -8.34 3.66
C ILE A 134 -9.04 -8.54 4.35
N LEU A 135 -8.96 -9.51 5.26
CA LEU A 135 -7.68 -9.92 5.83
C LEU A 135 -7.04 -10.94 4.87
N TRP A 136 -5.91 -10.56 4.29
CA TRP A 136 -5.23 -11.32 3.26
C TRP A 136 -3.81 -11.68 3.66
N LYS A 137 -3.43 -12.89 3.31
CA LYS A 137 -2.03 -13.35 3.28
C LYS A 137 -1.75 -13.89 1.89
N PRO A 138 -0.57 -13.68 1.31
CA PRO A 138 -0.26 -14.20 -0.01
C PRO A 138 -0.33 -15.73 -0.02
N THR A 139 -0.91 -16.29 -1.07
CA THR A 139 -0.77 -17.71 -1.38
C THR A 139 0.68 -18.00 -1.78
N VAL A 140 1.08 -19.27 -1.80
CA VAL A 140 2.42 -19.68 -2.26
C VAL A 140 2.72 -19.15 -3.66
N GLU A 141 1.73 -19.18 -4.55
CA GLU A 141 1.89 -18.68 -5.92
C GLU A 141 1.98 -17.16 -5.97
N GLN A 142 1.17 -16.44 -5.20
CA GLN A 142 1.25 -14.98 -5.11
C GLN A 142 2.60 -14.52 -4.52
N GLU A 143 3.09 -15.21 -3.49
CA GLU A 143 4.43 -14.91 -2.92
C GLU A 143 5.54 -15.16 -3.94
N ARG A 144 5.43 -16.24 -4.73
CA ARG A 144 6.38 -16.56 -5.80
C ARG A 144 6.43 -15.44 -6.86
N GLN A 145 5.27 -14.96 -7.31
CA GLN A 145 5.16 -13.87 -8.29
C GLN A 145 5.72 -12.56 -7.73
N LEU A 146 5.36 -12.21 -6.50
CA LEU A 146 5.88 -11.01 -5.81
C LEU A 146 7.39 -11.06 -5.66
N LYS A 147 7.95 -12.21 -5.27
CA LYS A 147 9.40 -12.43 -5.16
C LYS A 147 10.09 -12.26 -6.49
N GLN A 148 9.57 -12.89 -7.55
CA GLN A 148 10.15 -12.82 -8.89
C GLN A 148 10.25 -11.38 -9.40
N ASP A 149 9.17 -10.61 -9.29
CA ASP A 149 9.16 -9.20 -9.71
C ASP A 149 10.10 -8.36 -8.86
N TRP A 150 10.12 -8.59 -7.54
CA TRP A 150 10.98 -7.87 -6.62
C TRP A 150 12.47 -8.12 -6.94
N GLU A 151 12.87 -9.37 -7.20
CA GLU A 151 14.24 -9.74 -7.54
C GLU A 151 14.66 -9.10 -8.87
N GLU A 152 13.82 -9.16 -9.91
CA GLU A 152 14.09 -8.51 -11.20
C GLU A 152 14.29 -6.99 -11.05
N LEU A 153 13.43 -6.32 -10.29
CA LEU A 153 13.51 -4.89 -10.06
C LEU A 153 14.73 -4.50 -9.20
N MET A 154 15.05 -5.30 -8.18
CA MET A 154 16.24 -5.08 -7.35
C MET A 154 17.54 -5.31 -8.12
N ASP A 155 17.58 -6.26 -9.04
CA ASP A 155 18.75 -6.48 -9.92
C ASP A 155 19.06 -5.23 -10.74
N LEU A 156 18.04 -4.56 -11.30
CA LEU A 156 18.25 -3.31 -12.02
C LEU A 156 18.79 -2.20 -11.10
N ILE A 157 18.30 -2.11 -9.88
CA ILE A 157 18.79 -1.13 -8.89
C ILE A 157 20.25 -1.43 -8.52
N VAL A 158 20.58 -2.68 -8.18
CA VAL A 158 21.92 -3.09 -7.75
C VAL A 158 22.95 -2.92 -8.88
N LEU A 159 22.55 -3.17 -10.12
CA LEU A 159 23.38 -2.98 -11.31
C LEU A 159 23.49 -1.51 -11.76
N GLY A 160 22.91 -0.56 -11.04
CA GLY A 160 22.93 0.86 -11.39
C GLY A 160 22.14 1.21 -12.66
N LYS A 161 21.21 0.35 -13.08
CA LYS A 161 20.40 0.51 -14.31
C LYS A 161 19.09 1.24 -14.05
N LEU A 162 19.12 2.28 -13.22
CA LEU A 162 17.91 3.03 -12.84
C LEU A 162 17.19 3.66 -14.04
N ASP A 163 17.92 4.02 -15.08
CA ASP A 163 17.39 4.56 -16.34
C ASP A 163 16.62 3.54 -17.19
N GLN A 164 16.79 2.23 -16.93
CA GLN A 164 16.04 1.16 -17.58
C GLN A 164 14.74 0.80 -16.86
N ILE A 165 14.57 1.28 -15.62
CA ILE A 165 13.38 1.01 -14.85
C ILE A 165 12.20 1.78 -15.42
N THR A 166 11.21 1.05 -15.89
CA THR A 166 9.93 1.59 -16.36
C THR A 166 8.77 0.94 -15.62
N ALA A 167 7.61 1.60 -15.61
CA ALA A 167 6.39 1.04 -15.03
C ALA A 167 5.86 -0.21 -15.77
N ARG A 168 6.53 -0.68 -16.82
CA ARG A 168 6.16 -1.89 -17.58
C ARG A 168 6.83 -3.15 -17.04
N ILE A 169 7.93 -3.01 -16.30
CA ILE A 169 8.66 -4.15 -15.72
C ILE A 169 7.87 -4.71 -14.54
N GLY A 170 7.85 -6.03 -14.43
CA GLY A 170 7.11 -6.80 -13.42
C GLY A 170 5.67 -7.09 -13.82
N GLU A 171 5.15 -8.23 -13.43
CA GLU A 171 3.79 -8.69 -13.75
C GLU A 171 2.76 -8.25 -12.69
N VAL A 172 3.10 -8.39 -11.42
CA VAL A 172 2.22 -8.10 -10.27
C VAL A 172 2.66 -6.85 -9.50
N MET A 173 3.96 -6.51 -9.60
CA MET A 173 4.56 -5.37 -8.91
C MET A 173 5.43 -4.56 -9.87
N GLN A 174 5.56 -3.27 -9.62
CA GLN A 174 6.35 -2.35 -10.45
C GLN A 174 7.05 -1.31 -9.58
N LEU A 175 8.10 -0.67 -10.12
CA LEU A 175 8.71 0.53 -9.54
C LEU A 175 8.14 1.78 -10.20
N ARG A 176 7.89 2.80 -9.38
CA ARG A 176 7.44 4.12 -9.83
C ARG A 176 8.09 5.21 -8.99
N PRO A 177 8.26 6.43 -9.55
CA PRO A 177 8.67 7.58 -8.76
C PRO A 177 7.74 7.80 -7.56
N LYS A 178 8.33 7.98 -6.37
CA LYS A 178 7.64 8.22 -5.10
C LYS A 178 8.25 9.39 -4.36
N GLY A 179 7.85 10.58 -4.74
CA GLY A 179 8.25 11.82 -4.09
C GLY A 179 7.06 12.73 -3.85
N ALA A 180 7.23 13.71 -2.97
CA ALA A 180 6.21 14.75 -2.74
C ALA A 180 5.92 15.54 -4.03
N ASN A 181 6.95 15.72 -4.87
CA ASN A 181 6.85 16.36 -6.19
C ASN A 181 8.01 15.89 -7.08
N SER A 182 8.06 16.38 -8.32
CA SER A 182 9.12 16.07 -9.30
C SER A 182 10.51 16.58 -8.92
N ARG A 183 10.64 17.39 -7.86
CA ARG A 183 11.92 17.91 -7.35
C ARG A 183 12.44 17.09 -6.15
N SER A 184 11.71 16.07 -5.72
CA SER A 184 12.19 15.15 -4.67
C SER A 184 13.41 14.42 -5.19
N ILE A 185 14.56 14.59 -4.52
CA ILE A 185 15.83 13.99 -4.90
C ILE A 185 16.30 13.08 -3.77
N THR A 186 16.87 11.94 -4.14
CA THR A 186 17.55 11.01 -3.25
C THR A 186 18.83 10.49 -3.90
N LYS A 187 19.63 9.77 -3.14
CA LYS A 187 20.85 9.11 -3.65
C LYS A 187 20.51 7.75 -4.26
N GLY A 188 21.15 7.43 -5.36
CA GLY A 188 21.11 6.12 -6.01
C GLY A 188 22.51 5.71 -6.45
N ILE A 189 22.65 4.50 -6.98
CA ILE A 189 23.90 4.00 -7.58
C ILE A 189 23.76 4.04 -9.10
N GLY A 190 24.76 4.61 -9.76
CA GLY A 190 24.88 4.64 -11.21
C GLY A 190 25.56 3.40 -11.77
N ARG A 191 25.69 3.33 -13.12
CA ARG A 191 26.17 2.15 -13.85
C ARG A 191 27.60 1.74 -13.51
N ASN A 192 28.43 2.68 -13.07
CA ASN A 192 29.82 2.44 -12.73
C ASN A 192 30.03 2.34 -11.21
N GLY A 193 28.96 2.19 -10.42
CA GLY A 193 29.01 2.15 -8.97
C GLY A 193 29.12 3.52 -8.28
N GLU A 194 29.08 4.62 -9.02
CA GLU A 194 29.11 5.98 -8.50
C GLU A 194 27.77 6.34 -7.81
N VAL A 195 27.83 7.21 -6.82
CA VAL A 195 26.61 7.77 -6.21
C VAL A 195 26.08 8.88 -7.11
N ILE A 196 24.84 8.75 -7.51
CA ILE A 196 24.11 9.72 -8.33
C ILE A 196 22.89 10.30 -7.59
N GLU A 197 22.43 11.46 -8.04
CA GLU A 197 21.13 11.99 -7.65
C GLU A 197 20.04 11.45 -8.55
N THR A 198 18.94 11.00 -7.94
CA THR A 198 17.80 10.42 -8.67
C THR A 198 16.49 10.69 -7.94
N LEU A 199 15.36 10.39 -8.58
CA LEU A 199 14.07 10.40 -7.92
C LEU A 199 13.96 9.19 -6.97
N PRO A 200 13.34 9.36 -5.79
CA PRO A 200 12.99 8.21 -4.97
C PRO A 200 12.01 7.32 -5.72
N LEU A 201 12.22 6.00 -5.64
CA LEU A 201 11.36 4.99 -6.24
C LEU A 201 10.60 4.24 -5.14
N GLY A 202 9.40 3.81 -5.45
CA GLY A 202 8.61 2.95 -4.59
C GLY A 202 8.13 1.71 -5.33
N PHE A 203 7.99 0.61 -4.59
CA PHE A 203 7.31 -0.59 -5.05
C PHE A 203 5.79 -0.39 -4.97
N TYR A 204 5.10 -0.75 -6.04
CA TYR A 204 3.65 -0.65 -6.18
C TYR A 204 3.07 -1.96 -6.70
N LEU A 205 2.00 -2.45 -6.09
CA LEU A 205 1.21 -3.54 -6.65
C LEU A 205 0.39 -3.03 -7.84
N ARG A 206 0.30 -3.84 -8.87
CA ARG A 206 -0.53 -3.54 -10.05
C ARG A 206 -2.01 -3.73 -9.74
N LYS A 207 -2.86 -2.97 -10.41
CA LYS A 207 -4.32 -3.05 -10.24
C LYS A 207 -4.87 -4.44 -10.51
N ALA A 208 -4.34 -5.15 -11.49
CA ALA A 208 -4.78 -6.51 -11.79
C ALA A 208 -4.51 -7.49 -10.62
N PHE A 209 -3.37 -7.32 -9.92
CA PHE A 209 -3.06 -8.15 -8.75
C PHE A 209 -4.03 -7.88 -7.59
N THR A 210 -4.27 -6.63 -7.25
CA THR A 210 -5.22 -6.27 -6.18
C THR A 210 -6.67 -6.58 -6.57
N ALA A 211 -7.04 -6.51 -7.86
CA ALA A 211 -8.32 -6.99 -8.35
C ALA A 211 -8.49 -8.50 -8.16
N GLY A 212 -7.42 -9.27 -8.38
CA GLY A 212 -7.41 -10.71 -8.08
C GLY A 212 -7.71 -11.02 -6.62
N ILE A 213 -7.10 -10.27 -5.69
CA ILE A 213 -7.36 -10.42 -4.24
C ILE A 213 -8.85 -10.18 -3.93
N LEU A 214 -9.46 -9.13 -4.50
CA LEU A 214 -10.89 -8.83 -4.31
C LEU A 214 -11.77 -9.94 -4.88
N ASN A 215 -11.49 -10.41 -6.09
CA ASN A 215 -12.25 -11.46 -6.74
C ASN A 215 -12.17 -12.79 -5.98
N ASP A 216 -10.98 -13.17 -5.52
CA ASP A 216 -10.79 -14.39 -4.73
C ASP A 216 -11.62 -14.34 -3.43
N PHE A 217 -11.69 -13.16 -2.80
CA PHE A 217 -12.53 -12.97 -1.62
C PHE A 217 -14.02 -13.13 -1.95
N LEU A 218 -14.50 -12.49 -3.01
CA LEU A 218 -15.93 -12.55 -3.41
C LEU A 218 -16.37 -13.94 -3.84
N LEU A 219 -15.47 -14.76 -4.39
CA LEU A 219 -15.78 -16.13 -4.81
C LEU A 219 -15.83 -17.13 -3.64
N ASN A 220 -15.20 -16.79 -2.51
CA ASN A 220 -15.09 -17.68 -1.34
C ASN A 220 -16.04 -17.29 -0.18
N HIS A 221 -16.83 -16.25 -0.33
CA HIS A 221 -17.78 -15.73 0.66
C HIS A 221 -19.12 -15.36 0.03
#